data_3d7558106a3e565ea1b22acb7de88ab8
#
_entry.id   3d7558106a3e565ea1b22acb7de88ab8
#
_cell.length_a   1.000
_cell.length_b   1.000
_cell.length_c   1.000
_cell.angle_alpha   90.00
_cell.angle_beta   90.00
_cell.angle_gamma   90.00
#
_symmetry.space_group_name_H-M   'P 1'
#
loop_
_entity.id
_entity.type
_entity.pdbx_description
1 polymer ?
#
loop_
_entity_poly.entity_id
_entity_poly.type
_entity_poly.pdbx_seq_one_letter_code
_entity_poly.pdbx_strand_id
1 'polypeptide(L)'
;MRPTAAQMAASLGLEPHPEGGYYLETYRAAQTLQTPRGERPASTAIIFLVTEGSSSRLHRLSSDELWVFQGGLPLELVTIAHGGAVERRVLGDLEEIVRSRVHETQPTEALPVGLPEGSLDWLTQTLVPAGSWQGARLAGGPHLPAEYAWALVSCVVTPGFDFADFELADRDALLADHPEHTDLIRELT
;
A
#
# COMPACT_ATOMS: atom_id res chain seq x y z
N MET A 1 -10.45 -10.82 -20.70
CA MET A 1 -10.51 -9.32 -20.68
C MET A 1 -10.26 -8.90 -19.23
N ARG A 2 -9.37 -7.93 -18.98
CA ARG A 2 -9.10 -7.41 -17.62
C ARG A 2 -10.32 -6.65 -17.11
N PRO A 3 -10.82 -6.87 -15.89
CA PRO A 3 -11.91 -6.08 -15.33
C PRO A 3 -11.46 -4.65 -15.06
N THR A 4 -12.40 -3.69 -15.13
CA THR A 4 -12.14 -2.32 -14.69
C THR A 4 -12.09 -2.22 -13.16
N ALA A 5 -11.49 -1.15 -12.63
CA ALA A 5 -11.48 -0.87 -11.18
C ALA A 5 -12.90 -0.82 -10.60
N ALA A 6 -13.85 -0.20 -11.31
CA ALA A 6 -15.25 -0.15 -10.91
C ALA A 6 -15.90 -1.55 -10.87
N GLN A 7 -15.60 -2.40 -11.86
CA GLN A 7 -16.09 -3.79 -11.86
C GLN A 7 -15.48 -4.59 -10.71
N MET A 8 -14.20 -4.39 -10.40
CA MET A 8 -13.55 -5.02 -9.25
C MET A 8 -14.22 -4.59 -7.94
N ALA A 9 -14.38 -3.28 -7.71
CA ALA A 9 -15.03 -2.76 -6.51
C ALA A 9 -16.45 -3.31 -6.36
N ALA A 10 -17.27 -3.25 -7.42
CA ALA A 10 -18.64 -3.75 -7.39
C ALA A 10 -18.74 -5.27 -7.16
N SER A 11 -17.88 -6.06 -7.83
CA SER A 11 -17.92 -7.53 -7.72
C SER A 11 -17.48 -8.05 -6.37
N LEU A 12 -16.57 -7.32 -5.70
CA LEU A 12 -16.06 -7.66 -4.37
C LEU A 12 -16.81 -6.95 -3.23
N GLY A 13 -17.78 -6.08 -3.56
CA GLY A 13 -18.54 -5.32 -2.55
C GLY A 13 -17.70 -4.31 -1.78
N LEU A 14 -16.68 -3.72 -2.44
CA LEU A 14 -15.78 -2.78 -1.78
C LEU A 14 -16.44 -1.41 -1.63
N GLU A 15 -16.17 -0.73 -0.52
CA GLU A 15 -16.62 0.62 -0.20
C GLU A 15 -15.44 1.60 -0.20
N PRO A 16 -15.66 2.91 -0.46
CA PRO A 16 -14.58 3.91 -0.40
C PRO A 16 -13.94 3.98 1.00
N HIS A 17 -12.61 4.03 1.06
CA HIS A 17 -11.87 4.23 2.32
C HIS A 17 -11.52 5.72 2.55
N PRO A 18 -11.48 6.21 3.79
CA PRO A 18 -11.10 7.60 4.08
C PRO A 18 -9.72 8.02 3.58
N GLU A 19 -8.75 7.12 3.49
CA GLU A 19 -7.42 7.39 2.95
C GLU A 19 -7.40 7.43 1.41
N GLY A 20 -8.45 7.00 0.74
CA GLY A 20 -8.53 6.72 -0.70
C GLY A 20 -8.63 5.23 -0.97
N GLY A 21 -8.76 4.83 -2.24
CA GLY A 21 -9.01 3.44 -2.60
C GLY A 21 -10.38 2.94 -2.14
N TYR A 22 -10.54 1.61 -2.20
CA TYR A 22 -11.78 0.93 -1.80
C TYR A 22 -11.42 -0.30 -0.96
N TYR A 23 -12.24 -0.62 0.04
CA TYR A 23 -11.97 -1.71 0.95
C TYR A 23 -13.20 -2.53 1.33
N LEU A 24 -12.95 -3.72 1.85
CA LEU A 24 -13.92 -4.56 2.57
C LEU A 24 -13.20 -5.26 3.71
N GLU A 25 -13.72 -5.15 4.94
CA GLU A 25 -13.24 -5.97 6.04
C GLU A 25 -13.71 -7.41 5.83
N THR A 26 -12.74 -8.33 5.69
CA THR A 26 -12.99 -9.75 5.45
C THR A 26 -12.81 -10.60 6.69
N TYR A 27 -12.12 -10.06 7.69
CA TYR A 27 -11.87 -10.76 8.94
C TYR A 27 -11.72 -9.79 10.11
N ARG A 28 -12.34 -10.15 11.22
CA ARG A 28 -12.14 -9.54 12.53
C ARG A 28 -12.08 -10.66 13.58
N ALA A 29 -10.97 -10.74 14.31
CA ALA A 29 -10.81 -11.74 15.37
C ALA A 29 -11.86 -11.55 16.47
N ALA A 30 -12.49 -12.65 16.87
CA ALA A 30 -13.38 -12.65 18.05
C ALA A 30 -12.60 -12.49 19.36
N GLN A 31 -11.33 -12.93 19.38
CA GLN A 31 -10.44 -12.72 20.51
C GLN A 31 -10.00 -11.25 20.55
N THR A 32 -10.00 -10.67 21.75
CA THR A 32 -9.58 -9.29 21.98
C THR A 32 -8.31 -9.24 22.83
N LEU A 33 -7.58 -8.15 22.70
CA LEU A 33 -6.36 -7.81 23.44
C LEU A 33 -6.56 -6.49 24.17
N GLN A 34 -6.08 -6.38 25.40
CA GLN A 34 -5.97 -5.12 26.09
C GLN A 34 -4.73 -4.39 25.62
N THR A 35 -4.92 -3.18 25.10
CA THR A 35 -3.83 -2.29 24.64
C THR A 35 -3.82 -1.01 25.48
N PRO A 36 -2.74 -0.21 25.45
CA PRO A 36 -2.73 1.11 26.10
C PRO A 36 -3.83 2.06 25.60
N ARG A 37 -4.40 1.78 24.41
CA ARG A 37 -5.48 2.58 23.79
C ARG A 37 -6.88 1.98 23.98
N GLY A 38 -7.01 0.95 24.80
CA GLY A 38 -8.24 0.20 25.05
C GLY A 38 -8.23 -1.19 24.40
N GLU A 39 -9.39 -1.84 24.47
CA GLU A 39 -9.57 -3.18 23.90
C GLU A 39 -9.58 -3.13 22.37
N ARG A 40 -8.85 -4.05 21.73
CA ARG A 40 -8.80 -4.22 20.28
C ARG A 40 -8.95 -5.69 19.91
N PRO A 41 -9.51 -6.02 18.73
CA PRO A 41 -9.43 -7.38 18.20
C PRO A 41 -7.97 -7.83 18.13
N ALA A 42 -7.71 -9.12 18.29
CA ALA A 42 -6.35 -9.64 18.15
C ALA A 42 -5.76 -9.34 16.76
N SER A 43 -6.61 -9.38 15.71
CA SER A 43 -6.24 -9.00 14.34
C SER A 43 -7.47 -8.66 13.52
N THR A 44 -7.30 -7.85 12.47
CA THR A 44 -8.29 -7.63 11.42
C THR A 44 -7.63 -7.79 10.04
N ALA A 45 -8.42 -8.11 9.03
CA ALA A 45 -7.95 -8.13 7.66
C ALA A 45 -8.97 -7.48 6.72
N ILE A 46 -8.45 -6.74 5.74
CA ILE A 46 -9.24 -6.17 4.65
C ILE A 46 -8.73 -6.65 3.30
N ILE A 47 -9.59 -6.62 2.29
CA ILE A 47 -9.20 -6.49 0.89
C ILE A 47 -9.19 -5.00 0.58
N PHE A 48 -8.15 -4.52 -0.09
CA PHE A 48 -7.97 -3.11 -0.41
C PHE A 48 -7.58 -2.93 -1.88
N LEU A 49 -8.30 -2.06 -2.59
CA LEU A 49 -8.13 -1.78 -4.01
C LEU A 49 -7.60 -0.36 -4.18
N VAL A 50 -6.39 -0.24 -4.72
CA VAL A 50 -5.77 1.03 -5.14
C VAL A 50 -5.98 1.21 -6.64
N THR A 51 -6.30 2.42 -7.09
CA THR A 51 -6.57 2.73 -8.50
C THR A 51 -5.76 3.94 -8.94
N GLU A 52 -5.65 4.17 -10.26
CA GLU A 52 -4.97 5.36 -10.82
C GLU A 52 -5.54 6.68 -10.27
N GLY A 53 -6.83 6.76 -10.06
CA GLY A 53 -7.50 7.97 -9.55
C GLY A 53 -7.68 8.01 -8.02
N SER A 54 -7.25 6.98 -7.28
CA SER A 54 -7.46 6.88 -5.84
C SER A 54 -6.37 6.03 -5.19
N SER A 55 -5.24 6.68 -4.89
CA SER A 55 -4.13 6.13 -4.11
C SER A 55 -4.51 6.01 -2.63
N SER A 56 -3.79 5.18 -1.88
CA SER A 56 -3.77 5.23 -0.42
C SER A 56 -2.91 6.42 0.01
N ARG A 57 -3.55 7.44 0.56
CA ARG A 57 -2.87 8.65 1.04
C ARG A 57 -2.08 8.36 2.31
N LEU A 58 -1.06 9.18 2.56
CA LEU A 58 -0.24 9.05 3.76
C LEU A 58 -1.11 9.07 5.02
N HIS A 59 -1.02 8.01 5.78
CA HIS A 59 -1.70 7.79 7.05
C HIS A 59 -0.78 6.98 7.98
N ARG A 60 -1.12 6.89 9.24
CA ARG A 60 -0.42 6.01 10.18
C ARG A 60 -1.38 5.26 11.07
N LEU A 61 -0.96 4.07 11.47
CA LEU A 61 -1.65 3.23 12.43
C LEU A 61 -0.83 3.09 13.71
N SER A 62 -1.52 2.88 14.80
CA SER A 62 -0.88 2.56 16.07
C SER A 62 -0.57 1.06 16.25
N SER A 63 -0.77 0.26 15.20
CA SER A 63 -0.54 -1.18 15.13
C SER A 63 0.32 -1.51 13.91
N ASP A 64 0.97 -2.66 13.92
CA ASP A 64 1.67 -3.19 12.75
C ASP A 64 0.67 -3.55 11.64
N GLU A 65 1.03 -3.28 10.39
CA GLU A 65 0.23 -3.63 9.22
C GLU A 65 1.04 -4.42 8.21
N LEU A 66 0.55 -5.61 7.86
CA LEU A 66 1.12 -6.44 6.81
C LEU A 66 0.34 -6.23 5.50
N TRP A 67 1.01 -5.75 4.47
CA TRP A 67 0.50 -5.63 3.11
C TRP A 67 0.87 -6.86 2.30
N VAL A 68 -0.11 -7.47 1.63
CA VAL A 68 0.05 -8.69 0.82
C VAL A 68 -0.53 -8.46 -0.57
N PHE A 69 0.30 -8.56 -1.61
CA PHE A 69 -0.14 -8.39 -2.99
C PHE A 69 -1.03 -9.55 -3.43
N GLN A 70 -2.18 -9.22 -4.04
CA GLN A 70 -3.16 -10.18 -4.53
C GLN A 70 -3.26 -10.19 -6.06
N GLY A 71 -2.94 -9.07 -6.70
CA GLY A 71 -2.98 -8.98 -8.16
C GLY A 71 -3.17 -7.56 -8.68
N GLY A 72 -3.09 -7.42 -9.98
CA GLY A 72 -3.24 -6.13 -10.64
C GLY A 72 -1.92 -5.60 -11.18
N LEU A 73 -1.74 -4.28 -11.14
CA LEU A 73 -0.46 -3.62 -11.42
C LEU A 73 0.43 -3.65 -10.17
N PRO A 74 1.75 -3.56 -10.35
CA PRO A 74 2.64 -3.39 -9.20
C PRO A 74 2.25 -2.17 -8.38
N LEU A 75 2.40 -2.27 -7.04
CA LEU A 75 2.06 -1.23 -6.09
C LEU A 75 3.32 -0.73 -5.38
N GLU A 76 3.62 0.55 -5.47
CA GLU A 76 4.65 1.19 -4.65
C GLU A 76 4.05 1.52 -3.28
N LEU A 77 4.60 0.94 -2.24
CA LEU A 77 4.35 1.28 -0.85
C LEU A 77 5.51 2.14 -0.34
N VAL A 78 5.16 3.31 0.15
CA VAL A 78 6.10 4.27 0.74
C VAL A 78 5.86 4.34 2.23
N THR A 79 6.93 4.28 3.01
CA THR A 79 6.87 4.50 4.45
C THR A 79 7.83 5.60 4.88
N ILE A 80 7.42 6.41 5.88
CA ILE A 80 8.27 7.39 6.56
C ILE A 80 8.30 6.99 8.03
N ALA A 81 9.46 6.53 8.48
CA ALA A 81 9.65 6.17 9.88
C ALA A 81 9.63 7.40 10.79
N HIS A 82 9.42 7.22 12.08
CA HIS A 82 9.41 8.31 13.07
C HIS A 82 10.68 9.20 13.05
N GLY A 83 11.81 8.66 12.62
CA GLY A 83 13.07 9.41 12.43
C GLY A 83 13.26 10.04 11.05
N GLY A 84 12.22 10.07 10.19
CA GLY A 84 12.27 10.66 8.85
C GLY A 84 12.86 9.75 7.76
N ALA A 85 13.35 8.55 8.10
CA ALA A 85 13.85 7.61 7.09
C ALA A 85 12.69 7.16 6.17
N VAL A 86 12.90 7.32 4.86
CA VAL A 86 11.94 6.87 3.84
C VAL A 86 12.39 5.54 3.27
N GLU A 87 11.45 4.60 3.21
CA GLU A 87 11.62 3.37 2.46
C GLU A 87 10.56 3.29 1.35
N ARG A 88 10.96 2.77 0.20
CA ARG A 88 10.08 2.50 -0.93
C ARG A 88 10.19 1.03 -1.29
N ARG A 89 9.07 0.36 -1.37
CA ARG A 89 8.97 -1.06 -1.72
C ARG A 89 7.93 -1.24 -2.81
N VAL A 90 8.19 -2.14 -3.75
CA VAL A 90 7.20 -2.50 -4.77
C VAL A 90 6.62 -3.86 -4.42
N LEU A 91 5.30 -3.90 -4.26
CA LEU A 91 4.54 -5.13 -4.15
C LEU A 91 4.09 -5.58 -5.54
N GLY A 92 4.33 -6.83 -5.89
CA GLY A 92 4.01 -7.35 -7.21
C GLY A 92 3.86 -8.86 -7.24
N ASP A 93 3.58 -9.36 -8.44
CA ASP A 93 3.44 -10.78 -8.71
C ASP A 93 4.77 -11.53 -8.58
N LEU A 94 4.72 -12.74 -8.04
CA LEU A 94 5.92 -13.57 -7.82
C LEU A 94 6.67 -13.86 -9.13
N GLU A 95 5.96 -14.09 -10.24
CA GLU A 95 6.61 -14.35 -11.53
C GLU A 95 7.34 -13.11 -12.04
N GLU A 96 6.77 -11.92 -11.87
CA GLU A 96 7.42 -10.65 -12.20
C GLU A 96 8.66 -10.42 -11.34
N ILE A 97 8.57 -10.69 -10.05
CA ILE A 97 9.71 -10.61 -9.11
C ILE A 97 10.83 -11.54 -9.53
N VAL A 98 10.51 -12.80 -9.82
CA VAL A 98 11.52 -13.78 -10.24
C VAL A 98 12.12 -13.38 -11.58
N ARG A 99 11.31 -12.92 -12.53
CA ARG A 99 11.76 -12.48 -13.85
C ARG A 99 12.71 -11.29 -13.76
N SER A 100 12.41 -10.27 -12.94
CA SER A 100 13.29 -9.13 -12.73
C SER A 100 14.66 -9.54 -12.17
N ARG A 101 14.68 -10.42 -11.17
CA ARG A 101 15.93 -10.92 -10.55
C ARG A 101 16.76 -11.81 -11.48
N VAL A 102 16.11 -12.62 -12.33
CA VAL A 102 16.82 -13.45 -13.32
C VAL A 102 17.48 -12.58 -14.41
N HIS A 103 16.84 -11.46 -14.79
CA HIS A 103 17.42 -10.53 -15.78
C HIS A 103 18.59 -9.71 -15.22
N GLU A 104 18.65 -9.43 -13.92
CA GLU A 104 19.81 -8.79 -13.29
C GLU A 104 21.08 -9.65 -13.39
N THR A 105 20.94 -10.95 -13.58
CA THR A 105 22.08 -11.90 -13.76
C THR A 105 22.47 -12.13 -15.22
N GLN A 106 21.71 -11.59 -16.20
CA GLN A 106 22.02 -11.67 -17.64
C GLN A 106 21.90 -10.29 -18.32
N PRO A 107 22.99 -9.70 -18.85
CA PRO A 107 23.04 -8.29 -19.27
C PRO A 107 22.45 -7.99 -20.66
N THR A 108 21.46 -8.66 -21.18
CA THR A 108 21.07 -8.52 -22.59
C THR A 108 19.61 -8.30 -22.95
N GLU A 109 18.69 -8.05 -22.04
CA GLU A 109 17.35 -7.57 -22.45
C GLU A 109 16.83 -6.50 -21.51
N ALA A 110 16.28 -5.41 -22.09
CA ALA A 110 15.80 -4.26 -21.38
C ALA A 110 14.69 -4.63 -20.36
N LEU A 111 14.82 -4.15 -19.13
CA LEU A 111 13.76 -4.17 -18.13
C LEU A 111 12.47 -3.58 -18.71
N PRO A 112 11.28 -4.02 -18.22
CA PRO A 112 10.02 -3.37 -18.57
C PRO A 112 10.14 -1.87 -18.35
N VAL A 113 9.84 -1.08 -19.38
CA VAL A 113 9.94 0.37 -19.38
C VAL A 113 9.08 0.94 -18.24
N GLY A 114 9.69 1.68 -17.31
CA GLY A 114 8.98 2.53 -16.35
C GLY A 114 9.26 2.31 -14.86
N LEU A 115 10.20 1.43 -14.49
CA LEU A 115 10.62 1.33 -13.08
C LEU A 115 11.80 2.27 -12.82
N PRO A 116 11.84 2.99 -11.68
CA PRO A 116 12.98 3.83 -11.34
C PRO A 116 14.25 2.98 -11.22
N GLU A 117 15.37 3.47 -11.78
CA GLU A 117 16.69 2.90 -11.57
C GLU A 117 17.08 3.07 -10.08
N GLY A 118 17.22 1.96 -9.39
CA GLY A 118 17.61 1.89 -7.98
C GLY A 118 16.85 0.75 -7.30
N SER A 119 17.54 -0.09 -6.56
CA SER A 119 17.05 -1.31 -5.93
C SER A 119 15.74 -1.09 -5.14
N LEU A 120 14.61 -1.09 -5.84
CA LEU A 120 13.33 -1.29 -5.20
C LEU A 120 13.24 -2.78 -4.88
N ASP A 121 13.18 -3.10 -3.60
CA ASP A 121 12.93 -4.48 -3.18
C ASP A 121 11.51 -4.88 -3.63
N TRP A 122 11.46 -5.68 -4.69
CA TRP A 122 10.20 -6.29 -5.15
C TRP A 122 9.81 -7.42 -4.21
N LEU A 123 8.62 -7.32 -3.65
CA LEU A 123 8.11 -8.22 -2.61
C LEU A 123 6.68 -8.66 -2.96
N THR A 124 6.28 -9.83 -2.48
CA THR A 124 4.86 -10.23 -2.49
C THR A 124 4.13 -9.73 -1.26
N GLN A 125 4.86 -9.42 -0.19
CA GLN A 125 4.33 -8.88 1.07
C GLN A 125 5.39 -8.07 1.80
N THR A 126 4.94 -7.11 2.62
CA THR A 126 5.83 -6.30 3.47
C THR A 126 5.11 -5.83 4.71
N LEU A 127 5.87 -5.66 5.79
CA LEU A 127 5.39 -5.13 7.06
C LEU A 127 5.64 -3.62 7.12
N VAL A 128 4.65 -2.88 7.58
CA VAL A 128 4.75 -1.49 8.04
C VAL A 128 4.67 -1.48 9.56
N PRO A 129 5.73 -1.06 10.27
CA PRO A 129 5.72 -0.98 11.72
C PRO A 129 4.75 0.08 12.23
N ALA A 130 4.15 -0.18 13.41
CA ALA A 130 3.29 0.76 14.11
C ALA A 130 3.92 2.17 14.23
N GLY A 131 3.11 3.20 13.97
CA GLY A 131 3.51 4.61 14.06
C GLY A 131 4.27 5.16 12.86
N SER A 132 4.64 4.34 11.87
CA SER A 132 5.19 4.82 10.60
C SER A 132 4.09 5.43 9.74
N TRP A 133 4.37 6.55 9.08
CA TRP A 133 3.54 7.01 7.98
C TRP A 133 3.67 6.05 6.81
N GLN A 134 2.58 5.74 6.16
CA GLN A 134 2.52 4.86 5.00
C GLN A 134 1.53 5.38 3.97
N GLY A 135 1.81 5.16 2.71
CA GLY A 135 0.93 5.48 1.60
C GLY A 135 1.30 4.64 0.39
N ALA A 136 0.35 4.39 -0.50
CA ALA A 136 0.57 3.52 -1.63
C ALA A 136 -0.06 4.05 -2.92
N ARG A 137 0.62 3.80 -4.04
CA ARG A 137 0.15 4.14 -5.38
C ARG A 137 0.58 3.07 -6.38
N LEU A 138 0.01 3.09 -7.56
CA LEU A 138 0.48 2.22 -8.63
C LEU A 138 1.93 2.56 -9.00
N ALA A 139 2.79 1.56 -9.08
CA ALA A 139 4.24 1.71 -9.33
C ALA A 139 4.58 1.92 -10.81
N GLY A 140 3.63 2.32 -11.64
CA GLY A 140 3.77 2.31 -13.09
C GLY A 140 3.33 0.97 -13.68
N GLY A 141 3.51 0.82 -14.98
CA GLY A 141 3.07 -0.38 -15.69
C GLY A 141 2.79 -0.06 -17.15
N PRO A 142 2.28 -1.03 -17.92
CA PRO A 142 1.88 -0.76 -19.30
C PRO A 142 0.86 0.39 -19.31
N HIS A 143 0.92 1.25 -20.35
CA HIS A 143 -0.04 2.32 -20.55
C HIS A 143 -1.44 1.74 -20.76
N LEU A 144 -2.13 1.49 -19.65
CA LEU A 144 -3.53 1.07 -19.65
C LEU A 144 -4.42 2.30 -19.50
N PRO A 145 -5.62 2.30 -20.07
CA PRO A 145 -6.64 3.28 -19.69
C PRO A 145 -6.86 3.25 -18.18
N ALA A 146 -7.04 4.42 -17.55
CA ALA A 146 -7.12 4.57 -16.08
C ALA A 146 -8.12 3.61 -15.41
N GLU A 147 -9.23 3.29 -16.10
CA GLU A 147 -10.23 2.34 -15.60
C GLU A 147 -9.72 0.90 -15.42
N TYR A 148 -8.63 0.53 -16.11
CA TYR A 148 -7.98 -0.80 -15.99
C TYR A 148 -6.73 -0.76 -15.12
N ALA A 149 -6.33 0.42 -14.65
CA ALA A 149 -5.15 0.60 -13.79
C ALA A 149 -5.56 0.48 -12.31
N TRP A 150 -5.34 -0.70 -11.75
CA TRP A 150 -5.62 -1.01 -10.36
C TRP A 150 -4.66 -2.07 -9.81
N ALA A 151 -4.47 -2.04 -8.50
CA ALA A 151 -3.81 -3.07 -7.70
C ALA A 151 -4.73 -3.51 -6.56
N LEU A 152 -4.76 -4.81 -6.28
CA LEU A 152 -5.48 -5.41 -5.17
C LEU A 152 -4.48 -5.97 -4.17
N VAL A 153 -4.66 -5.63 -2.90
CA VAL A 153 -3.88 -6.13 -1.78
C VAL A 153 -4.78 -6.63 -0.67
N SER A 154 -4.25 -7.42 0.24
CA SER A 154 -4.82 -7.63 1.56
C SER A 154 -3.96 -6.90 2.57
N CYS A 155 -4.60 -6.22 3.54
CA CYS A 155 -3.94 -5.58 4.66
C CYS A 155 -4.38 -6.26 5.95
N VAL A 156 -3.40 -6.69 6.76
CA VAL A 156 -3.64 -7.35 8.05
C VAL A 156 -3.05 -6.50 9.16
N VAL A 157 -3.90 -6.06 10.09
CA VAL A 157 -3.51 -5.19 11.21
C VAL A 157 -3.51 -5.97 12.51
N THR A 158 -2.44 -5.82 13.31
CA THR A 158 -2.27 -6.52 14.59
C THR A 158 -1.57 -5.63 15.63
N PRO A 159 -2.18 -5.36 16.80
CA PRO A 159 -3.59 -5.57 17.17
C PRO A 159 -4.57 -4.97 16.17
N GLY A 160 -5.77 -5.54 16.03
CA GLY A 160 -6.71 -5.25 14.97
C GLY A 160 -7.12 -3.79 14.88
N PHE A 161 -7.48 -3.38 13.68
CA PHE A 161 -7.82 -2.01 13.30
C PHE A 161 -9.01 -1.45 14.08
N ASP A 162 -8.86 -0.19 14.47
CA ASP A 162 -9.92 0.69 14.95
C ASP A 162 -9.65 2.10 14.39
N PHE A 163 -10.69 2.80 13.95
CA PHE A 163 -10.56 4.18 13.45
C PHE A 163 -10.00 5.15 14.50
N ALA A 164 -10.12 4.86 15.80
CA ALA A 164 -9.49 5.64 16.86
C ALA A 164 -7.94 5.55 16.84
N ASP A 165 -7.38 4.55 16.15
CA ASP A 165 -5.94 4.34 16.00
C ASP A 165 -5.42 4.76 14.61
N PHE A 166 -6.31 5.28 13.75
CA PHE A 166 -6.02 5.74 12.39
C PHE A 166 -5.84 7.26 12.37
N GLU A 167 -4.77 7.72 11.74
CA GLU A 167 -4.49 9.14 11.53
C GLU A 167 -4.13 9.39 10.07
N LEU A 168 -4.92 10.22 9.39
CA LEU A 168 -4.60 10.71 8.06
C LEU A 168 -3.61 11.87 8.17
N ALA A 169 -2.60 11.90 7.30
CA ALA A 169 -1.59 12.94 7.33
C ALA A 169 -2.20 14.34 7.03
N ASP A 170 -1.91 15.29 7.90
CA ASP A 170 -2.03 16.70 7.56
C ASP A 170 -0.81 17.08 6.71
N ARG A 171 -1.06 17.55 5.47
CA ARG A 171 0.00 17.86 4.50
C ARG A 171 0.98 18.90 5.03
N ASP A 172 0.48 20.00 5.57
CA ASP A 172 1.31 21.13 5.97
C ASP A 172 2.15 20.76 7.21
N ALA A 173 1.57 20.06 8.16
CA ALA A 173 2.30 19.54 9.31
C ALA A 173 3.39 18.55 8.88
N LEU A 174 3.07 17.60 7.99
CA LEU A 174 4.05 16.62 7.54
C LEU A 174 5.18 17.23 6.71
N LEU A 175 4.89 18.27 5.90
CA LEU A 175 5.89 19.05 5.17
C LEU A 175 6.82 19.83 6.12
N ALA A 176 6.30 20.33 7.24
CA ALA A 176 7.11 21.02 8.24
C ALA A 176 8.04 20.05 8.98
N ASP A 177 7.57 18.83 9.27
CA ASP A 177 8.34 17.80 9.96
C ASP A 177 9.39 17.13 9.05
N HIS A 178 9.10 17.01 7.74
CA HIS A 178 9.92 16.30 6.75
C HIS A 178 10.10 17.10 5.46
N PRO A 179 10.71 18.31 5.49
CA PRO A 179 10.84 19.19 4.33
C PRO A 179 11.69 18.57 3.20
N GLU A 180 12.57 17.63 3.51
CA GLU A 180 13.38 16.89 2.54
C GLU A 180 12.57 15.94 1.65
N HIS A 181 11.32 15.62 2.04
CA HIS A 181 10.43 14.70 1.32
C HIS A 181 9.23 15.41 0.68
N THR A 182 9.37 16.70 0.37
CA THR A 182 8.30 17.57 -0.11
C THR A 182 7.50 17.00 -1.29
N ASP A 183 8.18 16.50 -2.32
CA ASP A 183 7.50 15.99 -3.53
C ASP A 183 6.68 14.73 -3.21
N LEU A 184 7.26 13.82 -2.46
CA LEU A 184 6.59 12.59 -2.02
C LEU A 184 5.33 12.88 -1.18
N ILE A 185 5.46 13.79 -0.21
CA ILE A 185 4.34 14.16 0.67
C ILE A 185 3.20 14.79 -0.16
N ARG A 186 3.51 15.68 -1.11
CA ARG A 186 2.51 16.30 -1.98
C ARG A 186 1.79 15.32 -2.89
N GLU A 187 2.47 14.28 -3.33
CA GLU A 187 1.90 13.24 -4.19
C GLU A 187 0.93 12.32 -3.44
N LEU A 188 1.17 12.10 -2.14
CA LEU A 188 0.43 11.13 -1.34
C LEU A 188 -0.45 11.77 -0.23
N THR A 189 -0.74 13.07 -0.30
CA THR A 189 -1.65 13.72 0.69
C THR A 189 -2.81 14.52 0.08
#